data_765431a82a86ae0330d184e44642ea1f
#
_entry.id   765431a82a86ae0330d184e44642ea1f
#
_cell.length_a   1.000
_cell.length_b   1.000
_cell.length_c   1.000
_cell.angle_alpha   90.00
_cell.angle_beta   90.00
_cell.angle_gamma   90.00
#
_symmetry.space_group_name_H-M   'P 1'
#
loop_
_entity.id
_entity.type
_entity.pdbx_description
1 polymer ?
#
loop_
_entity_poly.entity_id
_entity_poly.type
_entity_poly.pdbx_seq_one_letter_code
_entity_poly.pdbx_strand_id
1 'polypeptide(L)'
;MLQIPGYDIHQKIYDSANSLIYRGIRREDGRPVILKRPKKEIPSADDLARSYHEFELLNSLTIGGVPKVFEFFQQGSDVCLITEDVGGHALSDISALGTLPMPLVIRLFIRYIQILGEIHRLNIIHRDINPSNLVWNQEQNIASIIDFGIAKKLSHMVSASGSDDGLEGTLHYIAPEQTGRINRTADYRSDYYSLGATLFEMVCGETPFQASDRMELIHAHIARMPLNPHTINPKVPMNLGRVILKMMAKNPEERYQSSAGIRYDFERCAQEIEDGQEHGEFELGTADVSERLTFPAQLFGRSKEFHRLLELFIDASKGNRRAVFIKGPAGIGKSRLVQELIPHMASHHCQLIKGEFTQRQSNIPYSGLVQPLRTFIERILCGSEKQIDFWRGRIVDVLGPNGKLLTGLMPELLDLLGEQTQVPQLSPDEEQNRFRIVFTKFFACLSTPSNPIVLHLEHLNCADEASVKILTAVLKNHEQKNLFVVGSIKDDEPSDQGPAENLLKLCKELPDVIEVIELAPWSMDTVNELLSKSLRTD
;
A
#
# COMPACT_ATOMS: atom_id res chain seq x y z
N MET A 1 19.04 34.16 -3.11
CA MET A 1 19.93 32.96 -3.16
C MET A 1 19.80 32.24 -1.83
N LEU A 2 19.69 30.94 -1.84
CA LEU A 2 19.67 30.13 -0.62
C LEU A 2 21.01 30.33 0.13
N GLN A 3 20.95 30.74 1.40
CA GLN A 3 22.14 30.85 2.24
C GLN A 3 22.01 29.89 3.41
N ILE A 4 22.89 28.90 3.46
CA ILE A 4 22.97 27.95 4.55
C ILE A 4 24.34 28.15 5.23
N PRO A 5 24.38 28.43 6.54
CA PRO A 5 25.63 28.60 7.25
C PRO A 5 26.54 27.37 7.09
N GLY A 6 27.82 27.58 6.83
CA GLY A 6 28.80 26.52 6.66
C GLY A 6 28.89 25.91 5.24
N TYR A 7 28.07 26.35 4.28
CA TYR A 7 28.06 25.82 2.93
C TYR A 7 28.13 26.93 1.88
N ASP A 8 28.91 26.69 0.82
CA ASP A 8 28.97 27.54 -0.37
C ASP A 8 28.17 26.88 -1.48
N ILE A 9 27.03 27.50 -1.86
CA ILE A 9 26.11 26.97 -2.86
C ILE A 9 26.47 27.55 -4.22
N HIS A 10 26.77 26.68 -5.19
CA HIS A 10 27.26 27.11 -6.49
C HIS A 10 26.21 27.05 -7.58
N GLN A 11 25.42 25.99 -7.64
CA GLN A 11 24.54 25.71 -8.77
C GLN A 11 23.25 25.02 -8.34
N LYS A 12 22.12 25.42 -8.93
CA LYS A 12 20.88 24.62 -8.91
C LYS A 12 21.01 23.56 -10.01
N ILE A 13 20.99 22.27 -9.65
CA ILE A 13 21.16 21.15 -10.58
C ILE A 13 19.83 20.51 -10.99
N TYR A 14 18.80 20.59 -10.13
CA TYR A 14 17.51 19.98 -10.44
C TYR A 14 16.34 20.73 -9.82
N ASP A 15 15.21 20.75 -10.55
CA ASP A 15 13.96 21.40 -10.13
C ASP A 15 12.81 20.40 -10.37
N SER A 16 12.40 19.68 -9.33
CA SER A 16 11.29 18.74 -9.39
C SER A 16 9.95 19.38 -9.04
N ALA A 17 8.89 18.59 -9.09
CA ALA A 17 7.56 19.01 -8.62
C ALA A 17 7.58 19.39 -7.12
N ASN A 18 8.37 18.68 -6.31
CA ASN A 18 8.33 18.77 -4.85
C ASN A 18 9.61 19.32 -4.21
N SER A 19 10.77 19.28 -4.90
CA SER A 19 12.06 19.65 -4.33
C SER A 19 12.97 20.39 -5.28
N LEU A 20 13.84 21.22 -4.70
CA LEU A 20 14.94 21.91 -5.38
C LEU A 20 16.26 21.31 -4.90
N ILE A 21 17.14 20.98 -5.85
CA ILE A 21 18.44 20.36 -5.55
C ILE A 21 19.54 21.29 -6.01
N TYR A 22 20.49 21.54 -5.11
CA TYR A 22 21.65 22.40 -5.34
C TYR A 22 22.93 21.62 -5.11
N ARG A 23 23.98 22.00 -5.81
CA ARG A 23 25.36 21.56 -5.58
C ARG A 23 26.13 22.64 -4.87
N GLY A 24 26.94 22.27 -3.89
CA GLY A 24 27.75 23.18 -3.11
C GLY A 24 28.99 22.53 -2.53
N ILE A 25 29.71 23.28 -1.70
CA ILE A 25 30.91 22.81 -0.98
C ILE A 25 30.72 23.10 0.50
N ARG A 26 31.03 22.13 1.36
CA ARG A 26 31.08 22.30 2.80
C ARG A 26 32.36 23.03 3.17
N ARG A 27 32.26 24.19 3.87
CA ARG A 27 33.40 25.05 4.19
C ARG A 27 34.39 24.43 5.16
N GLU A 28 33.94 23.55 6.04
CA GLU A 28 34.74 22.92 7.08
C GLU A 28 35.87 22.06 6.50
N ASP A 29 35.62 21.29 5.47
CA ASP A 29 36.57 20.31 4.92
C ASP A 29 36.68 20.33 3.38
N GLY A 30 35.98 21.27 2.72
CA GLY A 30 36.02 21.42 1.27
C GLY A 30 35.32 20.32 0.48
N ARG A 31 34.52 19.46 1.13
CA ARG A 31 33.84 18.36 0.45
C ARG A 31 32.67 18.84 -0.39
N PRO A 32 32.48 18.27 -1.58
CA PRO A 32 31.30 18.53 -2.41
C PRO A 32 30.05 17.96 -1.72
N VAL A 33 28.95 18.72 -1.78
CA VAL A 33 27.69 18.38 -1.14
C VAL A 33 26.50 18.62 -2.07
N ILE A 34 25.45 17.85 -1.86
CA ILE A 34 24.12 18.06 -2.43
C ILE A 34 23.21 18.60 -1.33
N LEU A 35 22.49 19.67 -1.67
CA LEU A 35 21.54 20.33 -0.78
C LEU A 35 20.14 20.16 -1.39
N LYS A 36 19.28 19.38 -0.74
CA LYS A 36 17.89 19.12 -1.17
C LYS A 36 16.93 19.84 -0.24
N ARG A 37 16.08 20.71 -0.80
CA ARG A 37 15.06 21.43 -0.05
C ARG A 37 13.68 21.26 -0.67
N PRO A 38 12.59 21.35 0.11
CA PRO A 38 11.25 21.46 -0.43
C PRO A 38 11.12 22.64 -1.40
N LYS A 39 10.34 22.51 -2.46
CA LYS A 39 10.13 23.54 -3.47
C LYS A 39 9.30 24.73 -2.94
N LYS A 40 8.36 24.45 -2.03
CA LYS A 40 7.52 25.48 -1.41
C LYS A 40 8.36 26.36 -0.49
N GLU A 41 8.15 27.65 -0.54
CA GLU A 41 8.80 28.62 0.38
C GLU A 41 8.41 28.37 1.84
N ILE A 42 7.16 27.98 2.07
CA ILE A 42 6.67 27.52 3.38
C ILE A 42 6.27 26.05 3.22
N PRO A 43 7.12 25.09 3.65
CA PRO A 43 6.84 23.67 3.58
C PRO A 43 5.63 23.30 4.45
N SER A 44 4.79 22.40 3.98
CA SER A 44 3.73 21.81 4.79
C SER A 44 4.32 20.85 5.85
N ALA A 45 3.51 20.48 6.84
CA ALA A 45 3.92 19.48 7.83
C ALA A 45 4.34 18.16 7.18
N ASP A 46 3.68 17.76 6.10
CA ASP A 46 4.01 16.55 5.34
C ASP A 46 5.33 16.68 4.58
N ASP A 47 5.62 17.86 3.98
CA ASP A 47 6.90 18.12 3.31
C ASP A 47 8.07 18.03 4.32
N LEU A 48 7.87 18.56 5.54
CA LEU A 48 8.84 18.48 6.63
C LEU A 48 9.03 17.05 7.12
N ALA A 49 7.93 16.33 7.38
CA ALA A 49 7.96 14.95 7.85
C ALA A 49 8.67 14.04 6.83
N ARG A 50 8.45 14.25 5.53
CA ARG A 50 9.09 13.50 4.44
C ARG A 50 10.58 13.78 4.38
N SER A 51 11.00 15.05 4.47
CA SER A 51 12.43 15.40 4.46
C SER A 51 13.17 14.89 5.70
N TYR A 52 12.52 14.91 6.86
CA TYR A 52 13.08 14.38 8.09
C TYR A 52 13.16 12.85 8.07
N HIS A 53 12.16 12.18 7.53
CA HIS A 53 12.17 10.73 7.33
C HIS A 53 13.31 10.28 6.41
N GLU A 54 13.54 10.99 5.30
CA GLU A 54 14.67 10.75 4.40
C GLU A 54 16.00 10.89 5.13
N PHE A 55 16.14 11.94 5.97
CA PHE A 55 17.32 12.14 6.81
C PHE A 55 17.56 10.96 7.76
N GLU A 56 16.55 10.54 8.53
CA GLU A 56 16.67 9.43 9.48
C GLU A 56 17.04 8.12 8.78
N LEU A 57 16.41 7.85 7.63
CA LEU A 57 16.73 6.66 6.83
C LEU A 57 18.19 6.68 6.38
N LEU A 58 18.61 7.72 5.68
CA LEU A 58 19.98 7.84 5.15
C LEU A 58 21.01 7.82 6.27
N ASN A 59 20.75 8.47 7.41
CA ASN A 59 21.66 8.47 8.57
C ASN A 59 21.82 7.07 9.20
N SER A 60 20.83 6.18 8.99
CA SER A 60 20.91 4.79 9.46
C SER A 60 21.66 3.87 8.48
N LEU A 61 21.98 4.34 7.27
CA LEU A 61 22.61 3.56 6.22
C LEU A 61 24.13 3.81 6.15
N THR A 62 24.90 2.70 6.18
CA THR A 62 26.34 2.73 5.95
C THR A 62 26.64 1.75 4.81
N ILE A 63 26.15 2.07 3.61
CA ILE A 63 26.24 1.21 2.42
C ILE A 63 27.05 1.93 1.35
N GLY A 64 28.00 1.22 0.74
CA GLY A 64 28.71 1.72 -0.43
C GLY A 64 27.76 1.95 -1.60
N GLY A 65 27.76 3.15 -2.19
CA GLY A 65 26.83 3.51 -3.27
C GLY A 65 25.49 4.13 -2.79
N VAL A 66 25.39 4.45 -1.49
CA VAL A 66 24.34 5.32 -0.96
C VAL A 66 25.00 6.59 -0.42
N PRO A 67 24.49 7.80 -0.74
CA PRO A 67 25.09 9.05 -0.28
C PRO A 67 25.09 9.14 1.25
N LYS A 68 26.18 9.60 1.84
CA LYS A 68 26.23 9.88 3.28
C LYS A 68 25.49 11.17 3.58
N VAL A 69 24.77 11.19 4.70
CA VAL A 69 24.17 12.39 5.23
C VAL A 69 25.21 13.15 6.06
N PHE A 70 25.26 14.47 5.90
CA PHE A 70 26.07 15.35 6.74
C PHE A 70 25.22 16.06 7.77
N GLU A 71 24.07 16.61 7.35
CA GLU A 71 23.28 17.46 8.24
C GLU A 71 21.82 17.53 7.75
N PHE A 72 20.91 17.73 8.71
CA PHE A 72 19.55 18.21 8.46
C PHE A 72 19.41 19.61 9.01
N PHE A 73 19.48 20.61 8.13
CA PHE A 73 19.37 22.01 8.50
C PHE A 73 17.91 22.43 8.60
N GLN A 74 17.56 23.09 9.72
CA GLN A 74 16.24 23.68 9.89
C GLN A 74 16.36 25.02 10.65
N GLN A 75 15.95 26.11 9.99
CA GLN A 75 15.89 27.41 10.61
C GLN A 75 14.63 28.14 10.13
N GLY A 76 13.63 28.26 11.02
CA GLY A 76 12.32 28.79 10.65
C GLY A 76 11.62 27.92 9.61
N SER A 77 11.27 28.51 8.46
CA SER A 77 10.69 27.80 7.30
C SER A 77 11.74 27.15 6.39
N ASP A 78 13.02 27.51 6.55
CA ASP A 78 14.09 26.96 5.72
C ASP A 78 14.52 25.59 6.24
N VAL A 79 14.29 24.57 5.40
CA VAL A 79 14.65 23.18 5.66
C VAL A 79 15.49 22.67 4.51
N CYS A 80 16.60 22.00 4.83
CA CYS A 80 17.49 21.45 3.85
C CYS A 80 18.15 20.15 4.34
N LEU A 81 18.06 19.11 3.53
CA LEU A 81 18.83 17.87 3.73
C LEU A 81 20.16 18.02 2.98
N ILE A 82 21.26 17.81 3.68
CA ILE A 82 22.62 17.96 3.15
C ILE A 82 23.30 16.59 3.12
N THR A 83 23.66 16.15 1.91
CA THR A 83 24.26 14.85 1.67
C THR A 83 25.58 14.97 0.90
N GLU A 84 26.31 13.89 0.83
CA GLU A 84 27.49 13.74 0.00
C GLU A 84 27.11 13.90 -1.47
N ASP A 85 27.89 14.67 -2.24
CA ASP A 85 27.86 14.64 -3.70
C ASP A 85 28.66 13.43 -4.18
N VAL A 86 27.97 12.40 -4.61
CA VAL A 86 28.61 11.18 -5.16
C VAL A 86 29.30 11.42 -6.51
N GLY A 87 29.12 12.60 -7.07
CA GLY A 87 29.62 12.96 -8.41
C GLY A 87 28.95 12.16 -9.54
N GLY A 88 29.35 12.43 -10.77
CA GLY A 88 28.80 11.74 -11.95
C GLY A 88 27.46 12.29 -12.42
N HIS A 89 26.73 11.48 -13.18
CA HIS A 89 25.47 11.84 -13.83
C HIS A 89 24.41 10.77 -13.58
N ALA A 90 23.15 11.18 -13.55
CA ALA A 90 22.02 10.26 -13.52
C ALA A 90 21.95 9.46 -14.84
N LEU A 91 21.43 8.23 -14.78
CA LEU A 91 21.27 7.42 -16.00
C LEU A 91 20.31 8.08 -17.00
N SER A 92 19.34 8.86 -16.53
CA SER A 92 18.47 9.69 -17.39
C SER A 92 19.24 10.69 -18.25
N ASP A 93 20.26 11.33 -17.69
CA ASP A 93 21.08 12.30 -18.41
C ASP A 93 22.00 11.61 -19.43
N ILE A 94 22.51 10.43 -19.04
CA ILE A 94 23.40 9.63 -19.88
C ILE A 94 22.63 9.03 -21.06
N SER A 95 21.42 8.51 -20.84
CA SER A 95 20.58 7.96 -21.91
C SER A 95 20.18 9.01 -22.95
N ALA A 96 20.00 10.26 -22.53
CA ALA A 96 19.72 11.38 -23.42
C ALA A 96 20.89 11.69 -24.38
N LEU A 97 22.13 11.30 -24.03
CA LEU A 97 23.34 11.48 -24.85
C LEU A 97 23.59 10.31 -25.82
N GLY A 98 22.88 9.20 -25.66
CA GLY A 98 23.01 8.02 -26.53
C GLY A 98 23.00 6.69 -25.76
N THR A 99 23.05 5.59 -26.53
CA THR A 99 23.03 4.24 -25.92
C THR A 99 24.42 3.85 -25.41
N LEU A 100 24.46 3.37 -24.15
CA LEU A 100 25.69 2.81 -23.58
C LEU A 100 26.03 1.45 -24.23
N PRO A 101 27.32 1.08 -24.28
CA PRO A 101 27.72 -0.28 -24.68
C PRO A 101 27.10 -1.34 -23.75
N MET A 102 26.54 -2.40 -24.32
CA MET A 102 25.85 -3.45 -23.58
C MET A 102 26.68 -4.05 -22.42
N PRO A 103 28.00 -4.37 -22.60
CA PRO A 103 28.80 -4.87 -21.49
C PRO A 103 28.89 -3.90 -20.30
N LEU A 104 28.86 -2.59 -20.58
CA LEU A 104 28.88 -1.57 -19.54
C LEU A 104 27.54 -1.50 -18.80
N VAL A 105 26.42 -1.54 -19.54
CA VAL A 105 25.09 -1.56 -18.96
C VAL A 105 24.96 -2.73 -17.98
N ILE A 106 25.32 -3.94 -18.39
CA ILE A 106 25.25 -5.13 -17.52
C ILE A 106 26.11 -4.95 -16.27
N ARG A 107 27.35 -4.48 -16.40
CA ARG A 107 28.23 -4.24 -15.25
C ARG A 107 27.67 -3.20 -14.27
N LEU A 108 27.08 -2.13 -14.78
CA LEU A 108 26.43 -1.12 -13.94
C LEU A 108 25.23 -1.69 -13.20
N PHE A 109 24.36 -2.44 -13.88
CA PHE A 109 23.19 -3.03 -13.26
C PHE A 109 23.54 -4.10 -12.23
N ILE A 110 24.59 -4.89 -12.42
CA ILE A 110 25.13 -5.78 -11.38
C ILE A 110 25.48 -5.00 -10.11
N ARG A 111 26.07 -3.80 -10.23
CA ARG A 111 26.37 -2.95 -9.07
C ARG A 111 25.11 -2.41 -8.40
N TYR A 112 24.14 -1.91 -9.17
CA TYR A 112 22.87 -1.47 -8.60
C TYR A 112 22.10 -2.61 -7.90
N ILE A 113 22.12 -3.82 -8.46
CA ILE A 113 21.55 -5.02 -7.84
C ILE A 113 22.24 -5.32 -6.49
N GLN A 114 23.57 -5.18 -6.40
CA GLN A 114 24.31 -5.37 -5.16
C GLN A 114 23.94 -4.33 -4.11
N ILE A 115 23.89 -3.03 -4.47
CA ILE A 115 23.51 -1.95 -3.57
C ILE A 115 22.07 -2.15 -3.07
N LEU A 116 21.12 -2.48 -3.96
CA LEU A 116 19.75 -2.81 -3.58
C LEU A 116 19.68 -4.01 -2.62
N GLY A 117 20.47 -5.04 -2.87
CA GLY A 117 20.56 -6.20 -1.97
C GLY A 117 20.99 -5.81 -0.55
N GLU A 118 21.95 -4.87 -0.42
CA GLU A 118 22.39 -4.36 0.89
C GLU A 118 21.29 -3.51 1.57
N ILE A 119 20.61 -2.65 0.82
CA ILE A 119 19.47 -1.85 1.30
C ILE A 119 18.36 -2.78 1.80
N HIS A 120 18.02 -3.80 1.02
CA HIS A 120 16.96 -4.75 1.36
C HIS A 120 17.31 -5.59 2.60
N ARG A 121 18.58 -5.96 2.83
CA ARG A 121 19.00 -6.66 4.07
C ARG A 121 18.73 -5.84 5.33
N LEU A 122 18.70 -4.51 5.23
CA LEU A 122 18.33 -3.61 6.33
C LEU A 122 16.80 -3.40 6.43
N ASN A 123 16.01 -4.19 5.70
CA ASN A 123 14.55 -4.10 5.66
C ASN A 123 14.02 -2.75 5.14
N ILE A 124 14.75 -2.09 4.26
CA ILE A 124 14.35 -0.85 3.61
C ILE A 124 13.98 -1.16 2.16
N ILE A 125 12.88 -0.60 1.69
CA ILE A 125 12.39 -0.64 0.31
C ILE A 125 12.50 0.77 -0.24
N HIS A 126 13.14 0.94 -1.39
CA HIS A 126 13.39 2.25 -1.99
C HIS A 126 12.12 2.88 -2.59
N ARG A 127 11.32 2.09 -3.30
CA ARG A 127 10.02 2.43 -3.90
C ARG A 127 10.05 3.40 -5.10
N ASP A 128 11.18 4.03 -5.40
CA ASP A 128 11.33 4.94 -6.54
C ASP A 128 12.63 4.68 -7.33
N ILE A 129 12.87 3.44 -7.72
CA ILE A 129 13.97 3.10 -8.62
C ILE A 129 13.60 3.50 -10.05
N ASN A 130 14.36 4.45 -10.59
CA ASN A 130 14.19 4.99 -11.95
C ASN A 130 15.51 5.58 -12.45
N PRO A 131 15.67 5.89 -13.76
CA PRO A 131 16.94 6.39 -14.31
C PRO A 131 17.47 7.66 -13.66
N SER A 132 16.62 8.52 -13.09
CA SER A 132 17.05 9.77 -12.44
C SER A 132 17.64 9.53 -11.04
N ASN A 133 17.29 8.41 -10.41
CA ASN A 133 17.76 8.04 -9.07
C ASN A 133 18.94 7.05 -9.08
N LEU A 134 19.37 6.63 -10.27
CA LEU A 134 20.56 5.81 -10.48
C LEU A 134 21.68 6.67 -11.05
N VAL A 135 22.72 6.91 -10.27
CA VAL A 135 23.85 7.78 -10.64
C VAL A 135 25.08 6.94 -10.94
N TRP A 136 25.79 7.30 -11.98
CA TRP A 136 27.08 6.71 -12.34
C TRP A 136 28.16 7.77 -12.42
N ASN A 137 29.17 7.64 -11.58
CA ASN A 137 30.39 8.40 -11.64
C ASN A 137 31.39 7.64 -12.54
N GLN A 138 31.52 8.09 -13.78
CA GLN A 138 32.33 7.43 -14.80
C GLN A 138 33.82 7.47 -14.45
N GLU A 139 34.32 8.58 -13.89
CA GLU A 139 35.73 8.77 -13.57
C GLU A 139 36.20 7.81 -12.47
N GLN A 140 35.39 7.66 -11.45
CA GLN A 140 35.67 6.78 -10.30
C GLN A 140 35.10 5.37 -10.49
N ASN A 141 34.30 5.15 -11.51
CA ASN A 141 33.55 3.92 -11.79
C ASN A 141 32.69 3.49 -10.59
N ILE A 142 32.00 4.45 -9.96
CA ILE A 142 31.12 4.25 -8.82
C ILE A 142 29.66 4.38 -9.27
N ALA A 143 28.86 3.36 -8.95
CA ALA A 143 27.40 3.39 -9.08
C ALA A 143 26.79 3.80 -7.73
N SER A 144 25.75 4.63 -7.76
CA SER A 144 25.06 5.08 -6.53
C SER A 144 23.56 5.14 -6.75
N ILE A 145 22.80 4.81 -5.69
CA ILE A 145 21.34 4.96 -5.62
C ILE A 145 21.05 6.16 -4.72
N ILE A 146 20.28 7.09 -5.21
CA ILE A 146 19.96 8.36 -4.53
C ILE A 146 18.45 8.51 -4.35
N ASP A 147 18.04 9.48 -3.54
CA ASP A 147 16.64 9.88 -3.27
C ASP A 147 15.80 8.83 -2.54
N PHE A 148 15.87 8.85 -1.21
CA PHE A 148 15.12 7.98 -0.31
C PHE A 148 13.83 8.63 0.23
N GLY A 149 13.33 9.69 -0.43
CA GLY A 149 12.21 10.50 0.04
C GLY A 149 10.89 9.75 0.22
N ILE A 150 10.69 8.62 -0.48
CA ILE A 150 9.51 7.74 -0.30
C ILE A 150 9.88 6.32 0.12
N ALA A 151 11.13 6.08 0.49
CA ALA A 151 11.57 4.79 0.99
C ALA A 151 10.90 4.44 2.32
N LYS A 152 10.60 3.18 2.55
CA LYS A 152 9.92 2.72 3.78
C LYS A 152 10.67 1.54 4.41
N LYS A 153 10.71 1.54 5.76
CA LYS A 153 11.22 0.41 6.52
C LYS A 153 10.10 -0.60 6.76
N LEU A 154 10.33 -1.89 6.48
CA LEU A 154 9.30 -2.95 6.56
C LEU A 154 8.62 -3.03 7.94
N SER A 155 9.35 -2.74 9.03
CA SER A 155 8.80 -2.72 10.39
C SER A 155 7.70 -1.69 10.61
N HIS A 156 7.63 -0.61 9.80
CA HIS A 156 6.61 0.43 9.86
C HIS A 156 5.42 0.17 8.94
N MET A 157 5.51 -0.80 8.01
CA MET A 157 4.41 -1.11 7.08
C MET A 157 3.24 -1.85 7.75
N VAL A 158 3.48 -2.55 8.86
CA VAL A 158 2.43 -3.29 9.60
C VAL A 158 1.50 -2.33 10.35
N SER A 159 1.92 -1.10 10.63
CA SER A 159 1.16 -0.08 11.39
C SER A 159 0.40 0.92 10.53
N ALA A 160 0.64 0.95 9.22
CA ALA A 160 0.15 1.99 8.32
C ALA A 160 -0.93 1.50 7.34
N SER A 161 -1.78 0.56 7.76
CA SER A 161 -2.97 0.16 7.00
C SER A 161 -4.10 1.16 7.23
N GLY A 162 -4.02 2.35 6.63
CA GLY A 162 -5.12 3.32 6.81
C GLY A 162 -4.94 4.72 6.25
N SER A 163 -3.82 5.06 5.65
CA SER A 163 -3.72 6.31 4.87
C SER A 163 -3.77 5.96 3.38
N ASP A 164 -4.64 6.66 2.67
CA ASP A 164 -4.62 6.78 1.22
C ASP A 164 -3.28 7.41 0.83
N ASP A 165 -2.22 6.59 0.84
CA ASP A 165 -0.91 6.97 0.30
C ASP A 165 -1.15 7.19 -1.19
N GLY A 166 -1.36 8.45 -1.58
CA GLY A 166 -1.46 8.85 -2.97
C GLY A 166 -0.34 8.20 -3.77
N LEU A 167 -0.58 7.92 -5.06
CA LEU A 167 0.38 7.30 -5.96
C LEU A 167 1.75 8.00 -5.84
N GLU A 168 2.67 7.39 -5.11
CA GLU A 168 4.04 7.86 -4.90
C GLU A 168 4.98 7.15 -5.86
N GLY A 169 5.94 7.89 -6.42
CA GLY A 169 6.95 7.38 -7.33
C GLY A 169 6.70 7.73 -8.81
N THR A 170 7.65 7.35 -9.63
CA THR A 170 7.65 7.66 -11.07
C THR A 170 6.85 6.61 -11.83
N LEU A 171 5.68 6.98 -12.36
CA LEU A 171 4.68 6.05 -12.91
C LEU A 171 5.18 5.11 -14.00
N HIS A 172 6.17 5.50 -14.79
CA HIS A 172 6.72 4.67 -15.88
C HIS A 172 7.48 3.43 -15.39
N TYR A 173 7.85 3.38 -14.11
CA TYR A 173 8.65 2.30 -13.51
C TYR A 173 7.95 1.65 -12.31
N ILE A 174 6.72 2.10 -12.01
CA ILE A 174 5.98 1.67 -10.81
C ILE A 174 5.64 0.18 -10.84
N ALA A 175 5.87 -0.53 -9.75
CA ALA A 175 5.44 -1.91 -9.64
C ALA A 175 3.91 -2.02 -9.48
N PRO A 176 3.27 -3.09 -10.02
CA PRO A 176 1.83 -3.28 -9.94
C PRO A 176 1.25 -3.10 -8.53
N GLU A 177 1.91 -3.67 -7.51
CA GLU A 177 1.50 -3.61 -6.11
C GLU A 177 1.65 -2.23 -5.46
N GLN A 178 2.48 -1.34 -6.02
CA GLN A 178 2.63 0.04 -5.55
C GLN A 178 1.49 0.96 -6.02
N THR A 179 0.69 0.50 -6.97
CA THR A 179 -0.41 1.30 -7.54
C THR A 179 -1.59 1.47 -6.58
N GLY A 180 -1.62 0.75 -5.46
CA GLY A 180 -2.76 0.73 -4.52
C GLY A 180 -4.04 0.08 -5.07
N ARG A 181 -4.01 -0.45 -6.31
CA ARG A 181 -5.18 -1.04 -7.00
C ARG A 181 -5.22 -2.56 -6.93
N ILE A 182 -4.12 -3.16 -6.51
CA ILE A 182 -4.02 -4.58 -6.23
C ILE A 182 -4.03 -4.72 -4.71
N ASN A 183 -4.83 -5.64 -4.19
CA ASN A 183 -4.92 -5.91 -2.74
C ASN A 183 -3.67 -6.66 -2.25
N ARG A 184 -2.53 -6.00 -2.35
CA ARG A 184 -1.21 -6.52 -1.99
C ARG A 184 -0.31 -5.40 -1.51
N THR A 185 0.37 -5.61 -0.39
CA THR A 185 1.38 -4.67 0.10
C THR A 185 2.65 -4.78 -0.73
N ALA A 186 3.23 -3.63 -1.07
CA ALA A 186 4.53 -3.58 -1.73
C ALA A 186 5.63 -4.12 -0.80
N ASP A 187 6.51 -4.96 -1.34
CA ASP A 187 7.70 -5.46 -0.64
C ASP A 187 8.97 -5.14 -1.44
N TYR A 188 10.13 -5.62 -1.00
CA TYR A 188 11.42 -5.34 -1.64
C TYR A 188 11.48 -5.76 -3.12
N ARG A 189 10.65 -6.71 -3.57
CA ARG A 189 10.57 -7.16 -4.97
C ARG A 189 9.94 -6.12 -5.89
N SER A 190 9.28 -5.09 -5.32
CA SER A 190 8.82 -3.93 -6.09
C SER A 190 10.00 -3.16 -6.68
N ASP A 191 11.11 -3.03 -5.93
CA ASP A 191 12.32 -2.38 -6.42
C ASP A 191 12.97 -3.18 -7.56
N TYR A 192 12.88 -4.53 -7.55
CA TYR A 192 13.36 -5.36 -8.67
C TYR A 192 12.53 -5.13 -9.93
N TYR A 193 11.22 -4.96 -9.80
CA TYR A 193 10.36 -4.60 -10.93
C TYR A 193 10.76 -3.25 -11.53
N SER A 194 10.91 -2.24 -10.68
CA SER A 194 11.28 -0.88 -11.09
C SER A 194 12.68 -0.84 -11.71
N LEU A 195 13.64 -1.62 -11.18
CA LEU A 195 14.97 -1.78 -11.76
C LEU A 195 14.91 -2.49 -13.13
N GLY A 196 14.05 -3.50 -13.27
CA GLY A 196 13.78 -4.16 -14.56
C GLY A 196 13.20 -3.22 -15.60
N ALA A 197 12.23 -2.37 -15.22
CA ALA A 197 11.66 -1.35 -16.09
C ALA A 197 12.69 -0.28 -16.50
N THR A 198 13.55 0.13 -15.55
CA THR A 198 14.68 1.03 -15.83
C THR A 198 15.67 0.42 -16.81
N LEU A 199 16.05 -0.84 -16.61
CA LEU A 199 16.95 -1.53 -17.52
C LEU A 199 16.34 -1.70 -18.91
N PHE A 200 15.04 -2.03 -18.96
CA PHE A 200 14.31 -2.11 -20.24
C PHE A 200 14.49 -0.84 -21.05
N GLU A 201 14.25 0.32 -20.43
CA GLU A 201 14.45 1.62 -21.10
C GLU A 201 15.90 1.84 -21.52
N MET A 202 16.86 1.53 -20.66
CA MET A 202 18.30 1.70 -20.97
C MET A 202 18.77 0.88 -22.16
N VAL A 203 18.17 -0.30 -22.41
CA VAL A 203 18.58 -1.18 -23.53
C VAL A 203 17.71 -1.03 -24.76
N CYS A 204 16.45 -0.58 -24.63
CA CYS A 204 15.52 -0.38 -25.74
C CYS A 204 15.44 1.08 -26.21
N GLY A 205 15.81 2.05 -25.35
CA GLY A 205 15.66 3.49 -25.63
C GLY A 205 14.23 4.02 -25.41
N GLU A 206 13.32 3.17 -24.95
CA GLU A 206 11.93 3.53 -24.63
C GLU A 206 11.43 2.76 -23.40
N THR A 207 10.46 3.34 -22.70
CA THR A 207 9.85 2.69 -21.52
C THR A 207 9.05 1.44 -21.93
N PRO A 208 8.92 0.43 -21.03
CA PRO A 208 8.22 -0.83 -21.34
C PRO A 208 6.74 -0.64 -21.70
N PHE A 209 6.14 0.43 -21.25
CA PHE A 209 4.75 0.79 -21.56
C PHE A 209 4.67 2.27 -21.91
N GLN A 210 4.02 2.55 -23.03
CA GLN A 210 3.63 3.90 -23.42
C GLN A 210 2.11 4.01 -23.33
N ALA A 211 1.61 5.11 -22.79
CA ALA A 211 0.21 5.35 -22.60
C ALA A 211 -0.11 6.84 -22.77
N SER A 212 -1.33 7.15 -23.21
CA SER A 212 -1.79 8.51 -23.42
C SER A 212 -2.17 9.22 -22.12
N ASP A 213 -2.55 8.47 -21.10
CA ASP A 213 -2.93 9.00 -19.79
C ASP A 213 -2.36 8.14 -18.63
N ARG A 214 -2.41 8.71 -17.42
CA ARG A 214 -1.89 8.07 -16.20
C ARG A 214 -2.60 6.76 -15.85
N MET A 215 -3.90 6.67 -16.15
CA MET A 215 -4.72 5.51 -15.81
C MET A 215 -4.43 4.33 -16.73
N GLU A 216 -4.27 4.60 -18.02
CA GLU A 216 -3.85 3.61 -19.00
C GLU A 216 -2.45 3.06 -18.67
N LEU A 217 -1.52 3.93 -18.24
CA LEU A 217 -0.18 3.52 -17.83
C LEU A 217 -0.22 2.60 -16.60
N ILE A 218 -0.99 2.97 -15.58
CA ILE A 218 -1.18 2.13 -14.39
C ILE A 218 -1.77 0.77 -14.78
N HIS A 219 -2.80 0.77 -15.63
CA HIS A 219 -3.41 -0.47 -16.11
C HIS A 219 -2.41 -1.33 -16.90
N ALA A 220 -1.52 -0.71 -17.69
CA ALA A 220 -0.47 -1.42 -18.42
C ALA A 220 0.51 -2.09 -17.45
N HIS A 221 0.94 -1.41 -16.38
CA HIS A 221 1.78 -2.01 -15.34
C HIS A 221 1.09 -3.18 -14.62
N ILE A 222 -0.22 -3.12 -14.42
CA ILE A 222 -0.98 -4.19 -13.76
C ILE A 222 -1.20 -5.40 -14.67
N ALA A 223 -1.61 -5.19 -15.93
CA ALA A 223 -2.19 -6.24 -16.75
C ALA A 223 -1.45 -6.54 -18.05
N ARG A 224 -0.71 -5.56 -18.63
CA ARG A 224 -0.06 -5.74 -19.93
C ARG A 224 1.33 -6.35 -19.76
N MET A 225 1.63 -7.40 -20.51
CA MET A 225 2.99 -7.94 -20.57
C MET A 225 3.87 -7.10 -21.50
N PRO A 226 5.10 -6.73 -21.08
CA PRO A 226 6.03 -6.02 -21.96
C PRO A 226 6.55 -6.97 -23.04
N LEU A 227 6.94 -6.39 -24.19
CA LEU A 227 7.62 -7.14 -25.25
C LEU A 227 9.01 -7.56 -24.78
N ASN A 228 9.55 -8.63 -25.37
CA ASN A 228 10.94 -8.99 -25.08
C ASN A 228 11.88 -7.91 -25.64
N PRO A 229 12.80 -7.34 -24.83
CA PRO A 229 13.77 -6.35 -25.28
C PRO A 229 14.52 -6.72 -26.56
N HIS A 230 14.86 -7.99 -26.75
CA HIS A 230 15.50 -8.50 -27.97
C HIS A 230 14.67 -8.23 -29.24
N THR A 231 13.33 -8.28 -29.14
CA THR A 231 12.43 -8.01 -30.28
C THR A 231 12.44 -6.53 -30.69
N ILE A 232 12.68 -5.62 -29.74
CA ILE A 232 12.74 -4.18 -29.97
C ILE A 232 14.16 -3.78 -30.44
N ASN A 233 15.16 -4.28 -29.73
CA ASN A 233 16.56 -4.06 -30.03
C ASN A 233 17.32 -5.39 -30.17
N PRO A 234 17.55 -5.89 -31.39
CA PRO A 234 18.24 -7.18 -31.62
C PRO A 234 19.69 -7.24 -31.09
N LYS A 235 20.26 -6.10 -30.66
CA LYS A 235 21.58 -6.08 -29.98
C LYS A 235 21.50 -6.53 -28.53
N VAL A 236 20.33 -6.60 -27.96
CA VAL A 236 20.11 -7.12 -26.59
C VAL A 236 20.12 -8.64 -26.67
N PRO A 237 20.98 -9.34 -25.91
CA PRO A 237 20.98 -10.80 -25.87
C PRO A 237 19.61 -11.35 -25.46
N MET A 238 19.19 -12.46 -26.06
CA MET A 238 17.88 -13.10 -25.79
C MET A 238 17.72 -13.39 -24.29
N ASN A 239 18.75 -13.94 -23.65
CA ASN A 239 18.73 -14.29 -22.24
C ASN A 239 18.61 -13.04 -21.34
N LEU A 240 19.31 -11.93 -21.68
CA LEU A 240 19.14 -10.67 -20.94
C LEU A 240 17.70 -10.15 -21.05
N GLY A 241 17.08 -10.24 -22.22
CA GLY A 241 15.67 -9.90 -22.39
C GLY A 241 14.75 -10.74 -21.49
N ARG A 242 15.02 -12.05 -21.38
CA ARG A 242 14.27 -12.95 -20.47
C ARG A 242 14.48 -12.60 -18.99
N VAL A 243 15.69 -12.24 -18.58
CA VAL A 243 16.00 -11.77 -17.21
C VAL A 243 15.19 -10.51 -16.91
N ILE A 244 15.16 -9.51 -17.80
CA ILE A 244 14.38 -8.29 -17.63
C ILE A 244 12.89 -8.62 -17.49
N LEU A 245 12.34 -9.49 -18.33
CA LEU A 245 10.94 -9.89 -18.25
C LEU A 245 10.61 -10.61 -16.94
N LYS A 246 11.52 -11.44 -16.41
CA LYS A 246 11.36 -12.09 -15.12
C LYS A 246 11.38 -11.08 -13.98
N MET A 247 12.25 -10.07 -14.00
CA MET A 247 12.22 -8.97 -13.03
C MET A 247 10.88 -8.22 -13.07
N MET A 248 10.29 -8.05 -14.26
CA MET A 248 9.04 -7.35 -14.49
C MET A 248 7.79 -8.24 -14.45
N ALA A 249 7.88 -9.48 -14.00
CA ALA A 249 6.71 -10.34 -13.81
C ALA A 249 5.65 -9.65 -12.93
N LYS A 250 4.36 -9.80 -13.29
CA LYS A 250 3.27 -9.08 -12.60
C LYS A 250 3.11 -9.56 -11.17
N ASN A 251 3.20 -10.87 -10.98
CA ASN A 251 3.18 -11.49 -9.67
C ASN A 251 4.59 -11.46 -9.03
N PRO A 252 4.78 -10.83 -7.85
CA PRO A 252 6.08 -10.82 -7.18
C PRO A 252 6.68 -12.20 -6.91
N GLU A 253 5.86 -13.25 -6.75
CA GLU A 253 6.35 -14.63 -6.57
C GLU A 253 7.02 -15.22 -7.82
N GLU A 254 6.69 -14.70 -9.01
CA GLU A 254 7.30 -15.10 -10.29
C GLU A 254 8.58 -14.32 -10.60
N ARG A 255 8.81 -13.21 -9.87
CA ARG A 255 10.06 -12.44 -9.96
C ARG A 255 11.19 -13.17 -9.27
N TYR A 256 12.39 -12.60 -9.37
CA TYR A 256 13.50 -12.99 -8.51
C TYR A 256 13.17 -12.73 -7.05
N GLN A 257 13.61 -13.64 -6.19
CA GLN A 257 13.39 -13.57 -4.74
C GLN A 257 14.62 -13.04 -4.00
N SER A 258 15.76 -12.90 -4.68
CA SER A 258 17.02 -12.42 -4.11
C SER A 258 17.81 -11.58 -5.12
N SER A 259 18.59 -10.63 -4.61
CA SER A 259 19.57 -9.90 -5.42
C SER A 259 20.68 -10.81 -5.92
N ALA A 260 20.99 -11.87 -5.19
CA ALA A 260 21.98 -12.87 -5.58
C ALA A 260 21.53 -13.67 -6.81
N GLY A 261 20.25 -14.04 -6.89
CA GLY A 261 19.68 -14.73 -8.07
C GLY A 261 19.69 -13.85 -9.31
N ILE A 262 19.33 -12.58 -9.18
CA ILE A 262 19.42 -11.62 -10.30
C ILE A 262 20.87 -11.50 -10.76
N ARG A 263 21.79 -11.24 -9.83
CA ARG A 263 23.21 -11.07 -10.12
C ARG A 263 23.80 -12.28 -10.86
N TYR A 264 23.48 -13.49 -10.39
CA TYR A 264 23.96 -14.72 -11.00
C TYR A 264 23.57 -14.83 -12.48
N ASP A 265 22.31 -14.56 -12.82
CA ASP A 265 21.86 -14.61 -14.21
C ASP A 265 22.42 -13.46 -15.04
N PHE A 266 22.66 -12.27 -14.46
CA PHE A 266 23.37 -11.16 -15.13
C PHE A 266 24.83 -11.50 -15.42
N GLU A 267 25.53 -12.15 -14.48
CA GLU A 267 26.94 -12.58 -14.68
C GLU A 267 27.02 -13.60 -15.84
N ARG A 268 26.02 -14.50 -15.96
CA ARG A 268 25.91 -15.40 -17.12
C ARG A 268 25.68 -14.66 -18.44
N CYS A 269 24.81 -13.66 -18.45
CA CYS A 269 24.60 -12.83 -19.63
C CYS A 269 25.87 -12.02 -19.99
N ALA A 270 26.64 -11.56 -19.01
CA ALA A 270 27.91 -10.88 -19.24
C ALA A 270 28.94 -11.83 -19.92
N GLN A 271 29.00 -13.07 -19.43
CA GLN A 271 29.88 -14.10 -20.00
C GLN A 271 29.54 -14.40 -21.47
N GLU A 272 28.24 -14.55 -21.81
CA GLU A 272 27.81 -14.76 -23.21
C GLU A 272 28.26 -13.66 -24.14
N ILE A 273 28.22 -12.39 -23.67
CA ILE A 273 28.68 -11.25 -24.48
C ILE A 273 30.21 -11.25 -24.64
N GLU A 274 30.96 -11.59 -23.59
CA GLU A 274 32.43 -11.65 -23.63
C GLU A 274 32.92 -12.79 -24.51
N ASP A 275 32.26 -13.94 -24.49
CA ASP A 275 32.59 -15.09 -25.32
C ASP A 275 32.17 -14.91 -26.80
N GLY A 276 31.32 -13.92 -27.09
CA GLY A 276 30.80 -13.64 -28.43
C GLY A 276 29.94 -14.77 -29.02
N GLN A 277 29.44 -15.68 -28.17
CA GLN A 277 28.60 -16.81 -28.54
C GLN A 277 27.26 -16.71 -27.78
N GLU A 278 26.17 -16.81 -28.53
CA GLU A 278 24.87 -17.05 -27.91
C GLU A 278 24.86 -18.51 -27.40
N HIS A 279 25.07 -18.69 -26.12
CA HIS A 279 24.83 -19.95 -25.45
C HIS A 279 23.33 -20.11 -25.34
N GLY A 280 22.67 -20.96 -26.06
CA GLY A 280 21.22 -21.15 -26.09
C GLY A 280 20.43 -20.73 -24.84
N GLU A 281 19.14 -20.91 -24.83
CA GLU A 281 18.34 -20.51 -23.66
C GLU A 281 18.76 -21.28 -22.41
N PHE A 282 19.12 -20.55 -21.34
CA PHE A 282 19.40 -21.16 -20.04
C PHE A 282 18.22 -20.97 -19.07
N GLU A 283 18.10 -21.87 -18.10
CA GLU A 283 17.10 -21.76 -17.03
C GLU A 283 17.45 -20.57 -16.11
N LEU A 284 16.47 -19.67 -15.91
CA LEU A 284 16.61 -18.48 -15.08
C LEU A 284 16.29 -18.76 -13.62
N GLY A 285 17.06 -18.15 -12.72
CA GLY A 285 16.80 -18.21 -11.28
C GLY A 285 17.24 -19.52 -10.64
N THR A 286 18.13 -20.29 -11.25
CA THR A 286 18.68 -21.53 -10.66
C THR A 286 19.43 -21.29 -9.35
N ALA A 287 20.03 -20.10 -9.17
CA ALA A 287 20.69 -19.66 -7.94
C ALA A 287 19.82 -18.69 -7.11
N ASP A 288 18.55 -18.55 -7.43
CA ASP A 288 17.65 -17.60 -6.77
C ASP A 288 17.04 -18.20 -5.50
N VAL A 289 17.82 -18.19 -4.43
CA VAL A 289 17.35 -18.63 -3.11
C VAL A 289 16.97 -17.41 -2.28
N SER A 290 15.74 -17.39 -1.78
CA SER A 290 15.31 -16.32 -0.86
C SER A 290 16.10 -16.40 0.43
N GLU A 291 16.85 -15.33 0.75
CA GLU A 291 17.53 -15.19 2.06
C GLU A 291 16.53 -14.85 3.19
N ARG A 292 15.27 -14.68 2.87
CA ARG A 292 14.20 -14.31 3.80
C ARG A 292 13.19 -15.42 3.90
N LEU A 293 12.77 -15.69 5.12
CA LEU A 293 11.58 -16.50 5.37
C LEU A 293 10.35 -15.72 4.85
N THR A 294 9.92 -16.03 3.65
CA THR A 294 8.71 -15.44 3.07
C THR A 294 7.55 -16.39 3.32
N PHE A 295 6.58 -15.95 4.10
CA PHE A 295 5.37 -16.73 4.28
C PHE A 295 4.52 -16.62 3.01
N PRO A 296 4.11 -17.76 2.43
CA PRO A 296 3.23 -17.75 1.28
C PRO A 296 1.94 -16.97 1.57
N ALA A 297 1.43 -16.24 0.57
CA ALA A 297 0.17 -15.50 0.71
C ALA A 297 -1.05 -16.41 0.91
N GLN A 298 -0.91 -17.70 0.71
CA GLN A 298 -1.95 -18.71 0.89
C GLN A 298 -2.43 -18.81 2.34
N LEU A 299 -3.71 -19.08 2.51
CA LEU A 299 -4.31 -19.35 3.83
C LEU A 299 -4.00 -20.78 4.28
N PHE A 300 -3.29 -20.93 5.42
CA PHE A 300 -2.93 -22.23 5.98
C PHE A 300 -3.87 -22.63 7.12
N GLY A 301 -4.26 -23.89 7.15
CA GLY A 301 -4.97 -24.50 8.27
C GLY A 301 -6.32 -23.88 8.63
N ARG A 302 -6.92 -23.08 7.74
CA ARG A 302 -8.18 -22.34 7.99
C ARG A 302 -9.23 -22.59 6.90
N SER A 303 -9.08 -23.67 6.14
CA SER A 303 -9.98 -23.96 5.02
C SER A 303 -11.43 -24.13 5.46
N LYS A 304 -11.68 -24.74 6.62
CA LYS A 304 -13.04 -24.95 7.15
C LYS A 304 -13.69 -23.63 7.54
N GLU A 305 -12.97 -22.82 8.30
CA GLU A 305 -13.43 -21.51 8.78
C GLU A 305 -13.66 -20.56 7.60
N PHE A 306 -12.77 -20.60 6.61
CA PHE A 306 -12.91 -19.80 5.39
C PHE A 306 -14.12 -20.23 4.55
N HIS A 307 -14.32 -21.52 4.31
CA HIS A 307 -15.50 -22.00 3.58
C HIS A 307 -16.80 -21.58 4.28
N ARG A 308 -16.83 -21.69 5.62
CA ARG A 308 -18.00 -21.26 6.37
C ARG A 308 -18.24 -19.75 6.25
N LEU A 309 -17.19 -18.94 6.36
CA LEU A 309 -17.27 -17.50 6.17
C LEU A 309 -17.77 -17.12 4.77
N LEU A 310 -17.29 -17.84 3.75
CA LEU A 310 -17.70 -17.66 2.36
C LEU A 310 -19.17 -18.04 2.12
N GLU A 311 -19.66 -19.14 2.69
CA GLU A 311 -21.08 -19.53 2.62
C GLU A 311 -21.99 -18.45 3.18
N LEU A 312 -21.66 -17.90 4.36
CA LEU A 312 -22.43 -16.85 5.01
C LEU A 312 -22.40 -15.53 4.22
N PHE A 313 -21.26 -15.21 3.63
CA PHE A 313 -21.13 -14.07 2.72
C PHE A 313 -22.00 -14.24 1.46
N ILE A 314 -21.97 -15.41 0.81
CA ILE A 314 -22.81 -15.70 -0.35
C ILE A 314 -24.30 -15.62 0.01
N ASP A 315 -24.68 -16.10 1.18
CA ASP A 315 -26.06 -16.02 1.65
C ASP A 315 -26.50 -14.55 1.88
N ALA A 316 -25.61 -13.72 2.46
CA ALA A 316 -25.88 -12.30 2.61
C ALA A 316 -25.99 -11.57 1.26
N SER A 317 -25.17 -11.91 0.27
CA SER A 317 -25.21 -11.31 -1.07
C SER A 317 -26.49 -11.64 -1.84
N LYS A 318 -27.19 -12.73 -1.47
CA LYS A 318 -28.49 -13.15 -2.06
C LYS A 318 -29.70 -12.42 -1.45
N GLY A 319 -29.49 -11.44 -0.60
CA GLY A 319 -30.55 -10.62 -0.04
C GLY A 319 -30.80 -10.85 1.45
N ASN A 320 -30.04 -11.73 2.08
CA ASN A 320 -30.15 -11.97 3.50
C ASN A 320 -29.30 -10.97 4.31
N ARG A 321 -29.53 -10.93 5.61
CA ARG A 321 -28.71 -10.25 6.61
C ARG A 321 -27.93 -11.31 7.37
N ARG A 322 -26.60 -11.21 7.38
CA ARG A 322 -25.73 -12.12 8.13
C ARG A 322 -24.66 -11.35 8.88
N ALA A 323 -24.26 -11.90 10.02
CA ALA A 323 -23.12 -11.40 10.78
C ALA A 323 -22.25 -12.57 11.25
N VAL A 324 -20.94 -12.36 11.27
CA VAL A 324 -19.97 -13.33 11.77
C VAL A 324 -19.04 -12.61 12.75
N PHE A 325 -18.91 -13.16 13.93
CA PHE A 325 -17.89 -12.71 14.89
C PHE A 325 -16.76 -13.74 14.95
N ILE A 326 -15.57 -13.29 14.51
CA ILE A 326 -14.36 -14.12 14.53
C ILE A 326 -13.64 -13.90 15.85
N LYS A 327 -13.63 -14.91 16.69
CA LYS A 327 -13.07 -14.90 18.04
C LYS A 327 -11.71 -15.64 18.06
N GLY A 328 -10.76 -15.16 18.85
CA GLY A 328 -9.48 -15.83 19.07
C GLY A 328 -8.38 -14.89 19.57
N PRO A 329 -7.24 -15.42 20.02
CA PRO A 329 -6.10 -14.64 20.53
C PRO A 329 -5.57 -13.61 19.55
N ALA A 330 -4.77 -12.65 20.03
CA ALA A 330 -4.06 -11.72 19.15
C ALA A 330 -3.11 -12.49 18.23
N GLY A 331 -2.97 -12.04 16.97
CA GLY A 331 -2.07 -12.66 16.00
C GLY A 331 -2.54 -13.99 15.39
N ILE A 332 -3.67 -14.58 15.82
CA ILE A 332 -4.16 -15.90 15.35
C ILE A 332 -4.58 -15.94 13.87
N GLY A 333 -4.67 -14.78 13.20
CA GLY A 333 -5.02 -14.69 11.78
C GLY A 333 -6.47 -14.27 11.49
N LYS A 334 -7.19 -13.63 12.44
CA LYS A 334 -8.57 -13.14 12.22
C LYS A 334 -8.69 -12.22 11.02
N SER A 335 -7.89 -11.15 10.97
CA SER A 335 -7.90 -10.18 9.85
C SER A 335 -7.46 -10.83 8.54
N ARG A 336 -6.52 -11.80 8.58
CA ARG A 336 -6.09 -12.54 7.39
C ARG A 336 -7.23 -13.38 6.79
N LEU A 337 -8.05 -14.02 7.62
CA LEU A 337 -9.21 -14.78 7.17
C LEU A 337 -10.22 -13.90 6.42
N VAL A 338 -10.44 -12.67 6.90
CA VAL A 338 -11.32 -11.70 6.24
C VAL A 338 -10.71 -11.16 4.95
N GLN A 339 -9.39 -10.91 4.92
CA GLN A 339 -8.70 -10.47 3.70
C GLN A 339 -8.85 -11.47 2.55
N GLU A 340 -8.87 -12.77 2.84
CA GLU A 340 -9.05 -13.81 1.82
C GLU A 340 -10.45 -13.76 1.17
N LEU A 341 -11.43 -13.15 1.83
CA LEU A 341 -12.78 -12.96 1.28
C LEU A 341 -12.86 -11.83 0.23
N ILE A 342 -11.89 -10.89 0.20
CA ILE A 342 -11.95 -9.69 -0.66
C ILE A 342 -12.08 -10.01 -2.15
N PRO A 343 -11.35 -10.99 -2.73
CA PRO A 343 -11.53 -11.36 -4.14
C PRO A 343 -12.97 -11.81 -4.45
N HIS A 344 -13.61 -12.50 -3.52
CA HIS A 344 -15.00 -12.95 -3.66
C HIS A 344 -15.99 -11.78 -3.53
N MET A 345 -15.68 -10.79 -2.70
CA MET A 345 -16.49 -9.56 -2.61
C MET A 345 -16.50 -8.80 -3.94
N ALA A 346 -15.36 -8.69 -4.61
CA ALA A 346 -15.25 -8.02 -5.91
C ALA A 346 -16.11 -8.71 -6.99
N SER A 347 -16.13 -10.04 -7.03
CA SER A 347 -16.95 -10.79 -8.00
C SER A 347 -18.46 -10.63 -7.78
N HIS A 348 -18.90 -10.20 -6.59
CA HIS A 348 -20.29 -9.93 -6.25
C HIS A 348 -20.63 -8.45 -6.20
N HIS A 349 -19.76 -7.57 -6.70
CA HIS A 349 -19.91 -6.11 -6.68
C HIS A 349 -20.19 -5.52 -5.28
N CYS A 350 -19.68 -6.17 -4.22
CA CYS A 350 -19.90 -5.73 -2.85
C CYS A 350 -19.06 -4.50 -2.51
N GLN A 351 -19.61 -3.63 -1.67
CA GLN A 351 -18.90 -2.49 -1.11
C GLN A 351 -18.33 -2.87 0.28
N LEU A 352 -17.02 -2.82 0.42
CA LEU A 352 -16.37 -3.03 1.70
C LEU A 352 -16.29 -1.70 2.48
N ILE A 353 -16.85 -1.71 3.69
CA ILE A 353 -16.73 -0.64 4.68
C ILE A 353 -15.93 -1.20 5.85
N LYS A 354 -14.72 -0.69 6.08
CA LYS A 354 -13.83 -1.17 7.12
C LYS A 354 -13.76 -0.17 8.27
N GLY A 355 -14.07 -0.62 9.50
CA GLY A 355 -13.97 0.16 10.73
C GLY A 355 -13.05 -0.53 11.74
N GLU A 356 -12.43 0.28 12.59
CA GLU A 356 -11.56 -0.18 13.65
C GLU A 356 -11.91 0.54 14.96
N PHE A 357 -12.00 -0.21 16.06
CA PHE A 357 -12.15 0.36 17.39
C PHE A 357 -10.82 0.36 18.12
N THR A 358 -10.43 1.51 18.66
CA THR A 358 -9.19 1.65 19.41
C THR A 358 -9.47 2.04 20.86
N GLN A 359 -8.62 1.62 21.80
CA GLN A 359 -8.77 2.01 23.21
C GLN A 359 -8.74 3.53 23.43
N ARG A 360 -7.99 4.27 22.58
CA ARG A 360 -7.92 5.74 22.66
C ARG A 360 -9.24 6.44 22.28
N GLN A 361 -10.04 5.80 21.45
CA GLN A 361 -11.30 6.34 20.93
C GLN A 361 -12.55 5.74 21.61
N SER A 362 -12.39 4.84 22.59
CA SER A 362 -13.51 4.21 23.28
C SER A 362 -14.44 5.20 23.98
N ASN A 363 -13.96 6.42 24.28
CA ASN A 363 -14.75 7.50 24.87
C ASN A 363 -15.43 8.42 23.83
N ILE A 364 -15.18 8.22 22.53
CA ILE A 364 -15.82 8.99 21.46
C ILE A 364 -16.96 8.13 20.88
N PRO A 365 -18.23 8.50 21.17
CA PRO A 365 -19.36 7.71 20.69
C PRO A 365 -19.35 7.54 19.17
N TYR A 366 -19.62 6.34 18.71
CA TYR A 366 -19.77 5.97 17.30
C TYR A 366 -18.51 6.06 16.44
N SER A 367 -17.34 6.35 17.00
CA SER A 367 -16.11 6.60 16.20
C SER A 367 -15.78 5.46 15.22
N GLY A 368 -15.84 4.22 15.68
CA GLY A 368 -15.56 3.03 14.85
C GLY A 368 -16.59 2.73 13.76
N LEU A 369 -17.78 3.36 13.81
CA LEU A 369 -18.82 3.25 12.79
C LEU A 369 -18.88 4.47 11.87
N VAL A 370 -18.74 5.67 12.44
CA VAL A 370 -18.88 6.94 11.72
C VAL A 370 -17.72 7.14 10.74
N GLN A 371 -16.46 6.92 11.17
CA GLN A 371 -15.31 7.14 10.32
C GLN A 371 -15.33 6.30 9.02
N PRO A 372 -15.61 4.98 9.05
CA PRO A 372 -15.75 4.19 7.83
C PRO A 372 -16.90 4.66 6.92
N LEU A 373 -18.00 5.13 7.52
CA LEU A 373 -19.13 5.66 6.75
C LEU A 373 -18.80 6.99 6.08
N ARG A 374 -18.03 7.88 6.73
CA ARG A 374 -17.53 9.11 6.13
C ARG A 374 -16.70 8.79 4.88
N THR A 375 -15.73 7.89 4.99
CA THR A 375 -14.93 7.43 3.84
C THR A 375 -15.79 6.83 2.73
N PHE A 376 -16.86 6.12 3.08
CA PHE A 376 -17.80 5.60 2.09
C PHE A 376 -18.57 6.72 1.38
N ILE A 377 -19.02 7.76 2.10
CA ILE A 377 -19.71 8.93 1.54
C ILE A 377 -18.76 9.73 0.65
N GLU A 378 -17.53 10.00 1.08
CA GLU A 378 -16.50 10.66 0.26
C GLU A 378 -16.29 9.94 -1.07
N ARG A 379 -16.27 8.60 -1.05
CA ARG A 379 -16.18 7.79 -2.27
C ARG A 379 -17.39 7.97 -3.18
N ILE A 380 -18.59 8.09 -2.63
CA ILE A 380 -19.81 8.41 -3.41
C ILE A 380 -19.66 9.78 -4.07
N LEU A 381 -19.19 10.79 -3.33
CA LEU A 381 -19.01 12.16 -3.83
C LEU A 381 -17.94 12.27 -4.93
N CYS A 382 -16.95 11.37 -4.94
CA CYS A 382 -15.96 11.24 -6.02
C CYS A 382 -16.49 10.47 -7.27
N GLY A 383 -17.72 9.97 -7.23
CA GLY A 383 -18.34 9.21 -8.32
C GLY A 383 -18.86 10.09 -9.46
N SER A 384 -19.48 9.46 -10.46
CA SER A 384 -20.17 10.19 -11.53
C SER A 384 -21.46 10.89 -11.02
N GLU A 385 -21.89 11.96 -11.69
CA GLU A 385 -23.13 12.68 -11.35
C GLU A 385 -24.33 11.72 -11.19
N LYS A 386 -24.46 10.74 -12.08
CA LYS A 386 -25.53 9.73 -12.01
C LYS A 386 -25.48 8.88 -10.73
N GLN A 387 -24.28 8.56 -10.27
CA GLN A 387 -24.10 7.81 -9.02
C GLN A 387 -24.41 8.70 -7.81
N ILE A 388 -23.96 9.95 -7.83
CA ILE A 388 -24.25 10.92 -6.77
C ILE A 388 -25.77 11.15 -6.66
N ASP A 389 -26.48 11.36 -7.78
CA ASP A 389 -27.92 11.57 -7.79
C ASP A 389 -28.70 10.34 -7.33
N PHE A 390 -28.27 9.14 -7.70
CA PHE A 390 -28.84 7.89 -7.21
C PHE A 390 -28.77 7.79 -5.68
N TRP A 391 -27.59 8.04 -5.10
CA TRP A 391 -27.39 7.98 -3.66
C TRP A 391 -28.08 9.13 -2.93
N ARG A 392 -28.06 10.35 -3.49
CA ARG A 392 -28.77 11.51 -2.96
C ARG A 392 -30.26 11.21 -2.80
N GLY A 393 -30.92 10.74 -3.86
CA GLY A 393 -32.34 10.40 -3.84
C GLY A 393 -32.66 9.39 -2.74
N ARG A 394 -31.92 8.29 -2.67
CA ARG A 394 -32.12 7.23 -1.66
C ARG A 394 -31.96 7.73 -0.22
N ILE A 395 -30.91 8.50 0.04
CA ILE A 395 -30.61 8.98 1.39
C ILE A 395 -31.62 10.04 1.83
N VAL A 396 -32.01 10.95 0.92
CA VAL A 396 -33.05 11.98 1.18
C VAL A 396 -34.39 11.32 1.50
N ASP A 397 -34.82 10.33 0.70
CA ASP A 397 -36.09 9.62 0.90
C ASP A 397 -36.15 8.92 2.28
N VAL A 398 -35.04 8.39 2.75
CA VAL A 398 -34.97 7.63 4.01
C VAL A 398 -34.82 8.53 5.24
N LEU A 399 -34.01 9.59 5.11
CA LEU A 399 -33.73 10.48 6.25
C LEU A 399 -34.81 11.53 6.46
N GLY A 400 -35.44 12.01 5.39
CA GLY A 400 -36.45 13.05 5.45
C GLY A 400 -35.96 14.27 6.26
N PRO A 401 -36.79 14.80 7.19
CA PRO A 401 -36.43 15.96 8.01
C PRO A 401 -35.37 15.67 9.08
N ASN A 402 -34.94 14.41 9.26
CA ASN A 402 -33.99 14.02 10.29
C ASN A 402 -32.52 14.01 9.80
N GLY A 403 -32.25 14.43 8.57
CA GLY A 403 -30.90 14.46 8.00
C GLY A 403 -29.88 15.22 8.86
N LYS A 404 -30.34 16.28 9.55
CA LYS A 404 -29.50 17.09 10.47
C LYS A 404 -28.81 16.27 11.57
N LEU A 405 -29.43 15.19 12.02
CA LEU A 405 -28.85 14.34 13.07
C LEU A 405 -27.57 13.62 12.60
N LEU A 406 -27.52 13.23 11.33
CA LEU A 406 -26.36 12.54 10.77
C LEU A 406 -25.32 13.53 10.20
N THR A 407 -25.74 14.67 9.65
CA THR A 407 -24.80 15.70 9.17
C THR A 407 -23.98 16.32 10.31
N GLY A 408 -24.47 16.26 11.56
CA GLY A 408 -23.69 16.65 12.74
C GLY A 408 -22.51 15.71 13.06
N LEU A 409 -22.62 14.43 12.67
CA LEU A 409 -21.55 13.42 12.85
C LEU A 409 -20.71 13.23 11.58
N MET A 410 -21.33 13.41 10.42
CA MET A 410 -20.75 13.21 9.09
C MET A 410 -21.02 14.47 8.25
N PRO A 411 -20.21 15.53 8.40
CA PRO A 411 -20.41 16.79 7.66
C PRO A 411 -20.42 16.61 6.14
N GLU A 412 -19.75 15.60 5.62
CA GLU A 412 -19.68 15.23 4.20
C GLU A 412 -21.07 14.93 3.59
N LEU A 413 -22.04 14.55 4.44
CA LEU A 413 -23.42 14.39 4.00
C LEU A 413 -24.07 15.72 3.58
N LEU A 414 -23.56 16.87 4.01
CA LEU A 414 -24.08 18.17 3.57
C LEU A 414 -23.83 18.39 2.07
N ASP A 415 -22.71 17.91 1.55
CA ASP A 415 -22.38 18.02 0.11
C ASP A 415 -23.34 17.15 -0.74
N LEU A 416 -23.88 16.10 -0.14
CA LEU A 416 -24.86 15.22 -0.79
C LEU A 416 -26.31 15.69 -0.62
N LEU A 417 -26.69 16.16 0.58
CA LEU A 417 -28.07 16.44 0.97
C LEU A 417 -28.44 17.93 0.92
N GLY A 418 -27.45 18.83 0.86
CA GLY A 418 -27.64 20.26 1.03
C GLY A 418 -27.96 20.65 2.49
N GLU A 419 -28.31 21.93 2.69
CA GLU A 419 -28.69 22.45 4.00
C GLU A 419 -29.92 21.73 4.58
N GLN A 420 -29.79 21.30 5.85
CA GLN A 420 -30.84 20.56 6.54
C GLN A 420 -31.57 21.44 7.55
N THR A 421 -32.88 21.30 7.62
CA THR A 421 -33.72 22.02 8.59
C THR A 421 -33.43 21.57 10.02
N GLN A 422 -33.63 22.47 10.99
CA GLN A 422 -33.46 22.13 12.39
C GLN A 422 -34.51 21.11 12.83
N VAL A 423 -34.08 20.14 13.59
CA VAL A 423 -34.92 19.07 14.14
C VAL A 423 -35.47 19.52 15.50
N PRO A 424 -36.74 19.30 15.80
CA PRO A 424 -37.32 19.61 17.13
C PRO A 424 -36.52 18.95 18.25
N GLN A 425 -36.28 19.71 19.33
CA GLN A 425 -35.66 19.18 20.56
C GLN A 425 -36.63 18.21 21.26
N LEU A 426 -36.12 17.09 21.73
CA LEU A 426 -36.82 16.07 22.47
C LEU A 426 -36.12 15.84 23.82
N SER A 427 -36.69 15.01 24.66
CA SER A 427 -35.98 14.55 25.86
C SER A 427 -34.75 13.72 25.49
N PRO A 428 -33.71 13.63 26.32
CA PRO A 428 -32.48 12.90 26.02
C PRO A 428 -32.71 11.44 25.58
N ASP A 429 -33.63 10.75 26.19
CA ASP A 429 -33.97 9.36 25.84
C ASP A 429 -34.67 9.26 24.48
N GLU A 430 -35.56 10.19 24.17
CA GLU A 430 -36.25 10.28 22.89
C GLU A 430 -35.26 10.67 21.76
N GLU A 431 -34.31 11.55 22.05
CA GLU A 431 -33.25 11.91 21.10
C GLU A 431 -32.35 10.71 20.77
N GLN A 432 -31.94 9.94 21.78
CA GLN A 432 -31.18 8.71 21.57
C GLN A 432 -31.96 7.69 20.75
N ASN A 433 -33.24 7.50 21.06
CA ASN A 433 -34.08 6.56 20.32
C ASN A 433 -34.30 7.01 18.86
N ARG A 434 -34.56 8.30 18.62
CA ARG A 434 -34.69 8.90 17.30
C ARG A 434 -33.40 8.72 16.51
N PHE A 435 -32.26 9.04 17.11
CA PHE A 435 -30.95 8.86 16.48
C PHE A 435 -30.73 7.40 16.06
N ARG A 436 -31.00 6.44 16.94
CA ARG A 436 -30.88 5.00 16.65
C ARG A 436 -31.75 4.58 15.47
N ILE A 437 -33.01 5.04 15.42
CA ILE A 437 -33.92 4.74 14.30
C ILE A 437 -33.39 5.32 12.99
N VAL A 438 -32.97 6.59 13.00
CA VAL A 438 -32.46 7.29 11.82
C VAL A 438 -31.18 6.61 11.30
N PHE A 439 -30.27 6.27 12.21
CA PHE A 439 -29.03 5.59 11.85
C PHE A 439 -29.27 4.19 11.27
N THR A 440 -30.18 3.42 11.87
CA THR A 440 -30.57 2.10 11.37
C THR A 440 -31.18 2.17 9.97
N LYS A 441 -32.06 3.15 9.72
CA LYS A 441 -32.64 3.39 8.40
C LYS A 441 -31.59 3.84 7.38
N PHE A 442 -30.65 4.69 7.79
CA PHE A 442 -29.53 5.11 6.97
C PHE A 442 -28.69 3.90 6.55
N PHE A 443 -28.33 3.01 7.48
CA PHE A 443 -27.62 1.77 7.13
C PHE A 443 -28.42 0.90 6.16
N ALA A 444 -29.71 0.78 6.34
CA ALA A 444 -30.56 -0.01 5.45
C ALA A 444 -30.63 0.56 4.04
N CYS A 445 -30.56 1.89 3.88
CA CYS A 445 -30.58 2.49 2.55
C CYS A 445 -29.23 2.35 1.80
N LEU A 446 -28.13 2.15 2.50
CA LEU A 446 -26.81 1.99 1.84
C LEU A 446 -26.68 0.64 1.13
N SER A 447 -27.30 -0.43 1.63
CA SER A 447 -27.23 -1.75 1.02
C SER A 447 -28.34 -1.96 -0.03
N THR A 448 -27.94 -2.49 -1.20
CA THR A 448 -28.88 -2.81 -2.30
C THR A 448 -28.53 -4.16 -2.91
N PRO A 449 -29.45 -4.82 -3.62
CA PRO A 449 -29.12 -6.05 -4.35
C PRO A 449 -28.00 -5.89 -5.37
N SER A 450 -27.87 -4.70 -5.98
CA SER A 450 -26.80 -4.38 -6.93
C SER A 450 -25.49 -3.94 -6.27
N ASN A 451 -25.54 -3.54 -4.99
CA ASN A 451 -24.40 -3.09 -4.20
C ASN A 451 -24.53 -3.62 -2.76
N PRO A 452 -24.31 -4.91 -2.51
CA PRO A 452 -24.31 -5.46 -1.17
C PRO A 452 -23.20 -4.84 -0.33
N ILE A 453 -23.41 -4.67 0.98
CA ILE A 453 -22.43 -4.10 1.89
C ILE A 453 -21.79 -5.21 2.73
N VAL A 454 -20.46 -5.16 2.81
CA VAL A 454 -19.67 -5.88 3.81
C VAL A 454 -19.11 -4.88 4.80
N LEU A 455 -19.58 -4.95 6.05
CA LEU A 455 -19.09 -4.13 7.15
C LEU A 455 -18.07 -4.94 7.95
N HIS A 456 -16.79 -4.63 7.80
CA HIS A 456 -15.71 -5.27 8.56
C HIS A 456 -15.30 -4.40 9.74
N LEU A 457 -15.50 -4.89 10.96
CA LEU A 457 -15.22 -4.19 12.22
C LEU A 457 -14.11 -4.90 12.99
N GLU A 458 -12.99 -4.23 13.16
CA GLU A 458 -11.86 -4.76 13.92
C GLU A 458 -11.90 -4.30 15.39
N HIS A 459 -11.41 -5.16 16.28
CA HIS A 459 -11.26 -4.89 17.73
C HIS A 459 -12.57 -4.52 18.45
N LEU A 460 -13.64 -5.30 18.23
CA LEU A 460 -14.94 -5.08 18.89
C LEU A 460 -14.89 -5.07 20.42
N ASN A 461 -13.82 -5.61 21.03
CA ASN A 461 -13.57 -5.48 22.47
C ASN A 461 -13.42 -4.02 22.92
N CYS A 462 -12.93 -3.14 22.04
CA CYS A 462 -12.70 -1.73 22.31
C CYS A 462 -13.88 -0.84 21.87
N ALA A 463 -14.99 -1.45 21.42
CA ALA A 463 -16.15 -0.70 20.94
C ALA A 463 -16.81 0.08 22.09
N ASP A 464 -17.27 1.28 21.81
CA ASP A 464 -18.09 2.05 22.74
C ASP A 464 -19.53 1.47 22.83
N GLU A 465 -20.19 1.70 23.97
CA GLU A 465 -21.54 1.16 24.24
C GLU A 465 -22.57 1.67 23.21
N ALA A 466 -22.42 2.91 22.75
CA ALA A 466 -23.34 3.52 21.80
C ALA A 466 -23.23 2.85 20.41
N SER A 467 -22.00 2.55 19.95
CA SER A 467 -21.74 1.76 18.73
C SER A 467 -22.34 0.36 18.82
N VAL A 468 -22.19 -0.33 19.95
CA VAL A 468 -22.79 -1.66 20.18
C VAL A 468 -24.30 -1.62 20.10
N LYS A 469 -24.95 -0.59 20.69
CA LYS A 469 -26.40 -0.39 20.61
C LYS A 469 -26.87 -0.18 19.18
N ILE A 470 -26.15 0.60 18.38
CA ILE A 470 -26.44 0.81 16.94
C ILE A 470 -26.28 -0.49 16.17
N LEU A 471 -25.15 -1.17 16.33
CA LEU A 471 -24.90 -2.44 15.64
C LEU A 471 -25.97 -3.49 15.98
N THR A 472 -26.36 -3.56 17.25
CA THR A 472 -27.47 -4.41 17.70
C THR A 472 -28.78 -4.04 17.01
N ALA A 473 -29.10 -2.75 16.89
CA ALA A 473 -30.32 -2.29 16.22
C ALA A 473 -30.31 -2.63 14.72
N VAL A 474 -29.18 -2.45 14.05
CA VAL A 474 -29.00 -2.81 12.63
C VAL A 474 -29.17 -4.32 12.45
N LEU A 475 -28.58 -5.15 13.33
CA LEU A 475 -28.68 -6.60 13.24
C LEU A 475 -30.07 -7.14 13.63
N LYS A 476 -30.85 -6.42 14.44
CA LYS A 476 -32.26 -6.75 14.76
C LYS A 476 -33.26 -6.27 13.71
N ASN A 477 -32.87 -5.34 12.83
CA ASN A 477 -33.78 -4.80 11.83
C ASN A 477 -34.09 -5.81 10.72
N HIS A 478 -35.32 -6.30 10.64
CA HIS A 478 -35.75 -7.27 9.64
C HIS A 478 -35.82 -6.70 8.21
N GLU A 479 -35.89 -5.38 8.05
CA GLU A 479 -35.88 -4.73 6.74
C GLU A 479 -34.45 -4.65 6.15
N GLN A 480 -33.41 -4.88 6.98
CA GLN A 480 -32.03 -4.88 6.55
C GLN A 480 -31.75 -6.09 5.67
N LYS A 481 -31.37 -5.83 4.42
CA LYS A 481 -31.01 -6.86 3.42
C LYS A 481 -29.64 -6.59 2.82
N ASN A 482 -29.04 -7.59 2.19
CA ASN A 482 -27.76 -7.47 1.48
C ASN A 482 -26.64 -6.88 2.37
N LEU A 483 -26.65 -7.23 3.67
CA LEU A 483 -25.65 -6.79 4.63
C LEU A 483 -24.91 -7.99 5.21
N PHE A 484 -23.60 -7.97 5.10
CA PHE A 484 -22.70 -8.91 5.76
C PHE A 484 -21.82 -8.17 6.77
N VAL A 485 -21.97 -8.46 8.06
CA VAL A 485 -21.16 -7.88 9.12
C VAL A 485 -20.09 -8.89 9.53
N VAL A 486 -18.83 -8.50 9.50
CA VAL A 486 -17.73 -9.32 10.01
C VAL A 486 -17.04 -8.55 11.12
N GLY A 487 -17.08 -9.10 12.34
CA GLY A 487 -16.47 -8.49 13.51
C GLY A 487 -15.33 -9.33 14.07
N SER A 488 -14.21 -8.72 14.45
CA SER A 488 -13.13 -9.42 15.14
C SER A 488 -13.17 -9.17 16.65
N ILE A 489 -13.10 -10.24 17.42
CA ILE A 489 -13.11 -10.25 18.90
C ILE A 489 -11.81 -10.88 19.39
N LYS A 490 -11.13 -10.22 20.32
CA LYS A 490 -9.93 -10.72 20.96
C LYS A 490 -10.30 -11.51 22.24
N ASP A 491 -9.66 -12.66 22.45
CA ASP A 491 -10.00 -13.61 23.55
C ASP A 491 -9.06 -13.48 24.77
N ASP A 492 -8.32 -12.37 24.89
CA ASP A 492 -7.25 -12.26 25.90
C ASP A 492 -7.73 -11.78 27.29
N GLU A 493 -8.98 -11.34 27.44
CA GLU A 493 -9.51 -10.87 28.73
C GLU A 493 -10.94 -11.36 28.98
N PRO A 494 -11.18 -12.17 30.00
CA PRO A 494 -12.53 -12.50 30.46
C PRO A 494 -13.12 -11.29 31.21
N SER A 495 -13.82 -10.42 30.51
CA SER A 495 -14.65 -9.40 31.16
C SER A 495 -16.13 -9.78 31.00
N ASP A 496 -16.76 -10.22 32.04
CA ASP A 496 -18.18 -10.63 32.08
C ASP A 496 -19.18 -9.51 31.71
N GLN A 497 -18.73 -8.28 31.44
CA GLN A 497 -19.56 -7.12 31.17
C GLN A 497 -19.07 -6.18 30.04
N GLY A 498 -18.19 -6.65 29.15
CA GLY A 498 -17.65 -5.83 28.08
C GLY A 498 -18.58 -5.67 26.85
N PRO A 499 -18.31 -4.71 25.96
CA PRO A 499 -19.06 -4.49 24.70
C PRO A 499 -19.16 -5.74 23.83
N ALA A 500 -18.09 -6.53 23.75
CA ALA A 500 -18.05 -7.78 23.00
C ALA A 500 -19.00 -8.83 23.57
N GLU A 501 -19.14 -8.90 24.91
CA GLU A 501 -20.05 -9.83 25.60
C GLU A 501 -21.51 -9.58 25.20
N ASN A 502 -21.92 -8.30 25.10
CA ASN A 502 -23.26 -7.93 24.65
C ASN A 502 -23.53 -8.39 23.20
N LEU A 503 -22.54 -8.33 22.32
CA LEU A 503 -22.64 -8.85 20.95
C LEU A 503 -22.70 -10.39 20.93
N LEU A 504 -21.93 -11.06 21.79
CA LEU A 504 -21.98 -12.52 21.93
C LEU A 504 -23.31 -13.02 22.52
N LYS A 505 -23.94 -12.25 23.45
CA LYS A 505 -25.30 -12.53 23.92
C LYS A 505 -26.31 -12.41 22.79
N LEU A 506 -26.15 -11.42 21.89
CA LEU A 506 -27.00 -11.24 20.73
C LEU A 506 -26.96 -12.45 19.78
N CYS A 507 -25.83 -13.19 19.70
CA CYS A 507 -25.75 -14.41 18.91
C CYS A 507 -26.74 -15.48 19.36
N LYS A 508 -27.04 -15.55 20.70
CA LYS A 508 -28.03 -16.47 21.26
C LYS A 508 -29.47 -16.04 20.95
N GLU A 509 -29.68 -14.74 20.77
CA GLU A 509 -31.02 -14.19 20.44
C GLU A 509 -31.32 -14.31 18.92
N LEU A 510 -30.31 -14.26 18.09
CA LEU A 510 -30.42 -14.25 16.61
C LEU A 510 -29.54 -15.34 15.97
N PRO A 511 -29.72 -16.63 16.29
CA PRO A 511 -28.85 -17.70 15.80
C PRO A 511 -28.91 -17.88 14.28
N ASP A 512 -30.02 -17.50 13.64
CA ASP A 512 -30.18 -17.56 12.17
C ASP A 512 -29.47 -16.40 11.45
N VAL A 513 -29.04 -15.36 12.17
CA VAL A 513 -28.43 -14.15 11.60
C VAL A 513 -26.95 -14.07 11.95
N ILE A 514 -26.59 -14.46 13.17
CA ILE A 514 -25.25 -14.23 13.72
C ILE A 514 -24.58 -15.56 14.05
N GLU A 515 -23.38 -15.74 13.55
CA GLU A 515 -22.54 -16.91 13.85
C GLU A 515 -21.21 -16.49 14.47
N VAL A 516 -20.66 -17.34 15.33
CA VAL A 516 -19.33 -17.15 15.91
C VAL A 516 -18.39 -18.20 15.33
N ILE A 517 -17.29 -17.73 14.75
CA ILE A 517 -16.18 -18.59 14.30
C ILE A 517 -15.04 -18.43 15.29
N GLU A 518 -14.73 -19.50 16.03
CA GLU A 518 -13.58 -19.52 16.94
C GLU A 518 -12.34 -20.05 16.23
N LEU A 519 -11.25 -19.27 16.30
CA LEU A 519 -9.97 -19.66 15.73
C LEU A 519 -9.08 -20.27 16.82
N ALA A 520 -8.87 -21.57 16.75
CA ALA A 520 -7.92 -22.29 17.60
C ALA A 520 -6.47 -22.12 17.11
N PRO A 521 -5.44 -22.30 17.94
CA PRO A 521 -4.04 -22.40 17.48
C PRO A 521 -3.86 -23.45 16.39
N TRP A 522 -2.87 -23.25 15.52
CA TRP A 522 -2.56 -24.20 14.46
C TRP A 522 -2.06 -25.52 15.03
N SER A 523 -2.37 -26.62 14.33
CA SER A 523 -1.75 -27.92 14.60
C SER A 523 -0.28 -27.90 14.17
N MET A 524 0.53 -28.81 14.73
CA MET A 524 1.93 -28.99 14.33
C MET A 524 2.05 -29.31 12.84
N ASP A 525 1.11 -30.07 12.27
CA ASP A 525 1.10 -30.41 10.83
C ASP A 525 0.93 -29.15 9.98
N THR A 526 0.03 -28.25 10.37
CA THR A 526 -0.17 -26.97 9.68
C THR A 526 1.08 -26.08 9.76
N VAL A 527 1.74 -26.05 10.92
CA VAL A 527 3.00 -25.31 11.07
C VAL A 527 4.10 -25.91 10.20
N ASN A 528 4.23 -27.23 10.17
CA ASN A 528 5.18 -27.92 9.32
C ASN A 528 4.90 -27.66 7.81
N GLU A 529 3.64 -27.70 7.39
CA GLU A 529 3.26 -27.36 6.01
C GLU A 529 3.64 -25.92 5.65
N LEU A 530 3.38 -24.96 6.54
CA LEU A 530 3.79 -23.56 6.35
C LEU A 530 5.31 -23.44 6.25
N LEU A 531 6.06 -24.09 7.15
CA LEU A 531 7.51 -24.04 7.14
C LEU A 531 8.10 -24.69 5.88
N SER A 532 7.62 -25.86 5.48
CA SER A 532 8.07 -26.54 4.26
C SER A 532 7.84 -25.66 3.02
N LYS A 533 6.67 -25.06 2.88
CA LYS A 533 6.39 -24.13 1.77
C LYS A 533 7.17 -22.82 1.86
N SER A 534 7.45 -22.33 3.06
CA SER A 534 8.21 -21.11 3.26
C SER A 534 9.72 -21.31 3.02
N LEU A 535 10.23 -22.47 3.38
CA LEU A 535 11.64 -22.85 3.20
C LEU A 535 11.89 -23.54 1.84
N ARG A 536 10.83 -23.83 1.06
CA ARG A 536 10.92 -24.59 -0.19
C ARG A 536 11.65 -25.92 -0.02
N THR A 537 11.43 -26.55 1.12
CA THR A 537 11.91 -27.90 1.42
C THR A 537 10.74 -28.86 1.29
N ASP A 538 10.98 -30.04 0.69
CA ASP A 538 9.98 -31.11 0.57
C ASP A 538 9.61 -31.70 1.94
#